data_dba9a148c220d8469b4825f657f64d73
#
_entry.id   dba9a148c220d8469b4825f657f64d73
#
_cell.length_a   1.000
_cell.length_b   1.000
_cell.length_c   1.000
_cell.angle_alpha   90.00
_cell.angle_beta   90.00
_cell.angle_gamma   90.00
#
_symmetry.space_group_name_H-M   'P 1'
#
loop_
_entity.id
_entity.type
_entity.pdbx_description
1 polymer ?
#
loop_
_entity_poly.entity_id
_entity_poly.type
_entity_poly.pdbx_seq_one_letter_code
_entity_poly.pdbx_strand_id
1 'polypeptide(L)'
;RVKLLFDIYHVQIMDGDVIRRIGECGDFIGHIHTAGNPGRGELDNNQEINYPPIMQALLDIKYQGFVGQEFIPTRDPAEGLAEAVELCDI
;
A
#
# COMPACT_ATOMS: atom_id res chain seq x y z
N ARG A 1 12.57 5.65 -18.74
CA ARG A 1 11.65 4.50 -18.81
C ARG A 1 10.38 4.75 -18.05
N VAL A 2 9.26 4.34 -18.61
CA VAL A 2 7.96 4.51 -17.98
C VAL A 2 7.72 3.34 -17.00
N LYS A 3 7.31 3.68 -15.78
CA LYS A 3 6.94 2.72 -14.75
C LYS A 3 5.55 3.06 -14.21
N LEU A 4 4.88 2.07 -13.62
CA LEU A 4 3.57 2.26 -13.01
C LEU A 4 3.70 2.83 -11.61
N LEU A 5 2.79 3.75 -11.27
CA LEU A 5 2.47 4.05 -9.90
C LEU A 5 1.38 3.08 -9.46
N PHE A 6 1.67 2.19 -8.52
CA PHE A 6 0.73 1.21 -8.02
C PHE A 6 0.14 1.72 -6.70
N ASP A 7 -1.07 2.22 -6.74
CA ASP A 7 -1.76 2.74 -5.57
C ASP A 7 -2.66 1.65 -5.00
N ILE A 8 -2.25 1.09 -3.85
CA ILE A 8 -2.93 -0.05 -3.24
C ILE A 8 -4.38 0.30 -2.90
N TYR A 9 -4.63 1.51 -2.40
CA TYR A 9 -5.98 1.96 -2.08
C TYR A 9 -6.88 1.95 -3.34
N HIS A 10 -6.41 2.54 -4.44
CA HIS A 10 -7.20 2.61 -5.67
C HIS A 10 -7.37 1.23 -6.30
N VAL A 11 -6.36 0.39 -6.29
CA VAL A 11 -6.45 -0.97 -6.82
C VAL A 11 -7.49 -1.78 -6.03
N GLN A 12 -7.53 -1.64 -4.70
CA GLN A 12 -8.51 -2.32 -3.87
C GLN A 12 -9.94 -1.91 -4.25
N ILE A 13 -10.18 -0.62 -4.48
CA ILE A 13 -11.49 -0.11 -4.85
C ILE A 13 -11.91 -0.57 -6.24
N MET A 14 -11.00 -0.48 -7.20
CA MET A 14 -11.32 -0.74 -8.61
C MET A 14 -11.42 -2.22 -8.94
N ASP A 15 -10.46 -3.00 -8.47
CA ASP A 15 -10.34 -4.41 -8.87
C ASP A 15 -10.32 -5.38 -7.70
N GLY A 16 -9.79 -4.98 -6.54
CA GLY A 16 -9.46 -5.90 -5.47
C GLY A 16 -8.32 -6.82 -5.90
N ASP A 17 -8.17 -7.92 -5.19
CA ASP A 17 -7.19 -8.97 -5.53
C ASP A 17 -5.77 -8.40 -5.65
N VAL A 18 -5.40 -7.56 -4.68
CA VAL A 18 -4.20 -6.72 -4.73
C VAL A 18 -2.92 -7.55 -4.86
N ILE A 19 -2.81 -8.64 -4.10
CA ILE A 19 -1.60 -9.47 -4.11
C ILE A 19 -1.35 -10.06 -5.50
N ARG A 20 -2.40 -10.56 -6.15
CA ARG A 20 -2.26 -11.11 -7.49
C ARG A 20 -1.89 -10.02 -8.49
N ARG A 21 -2.48 -8.83 -8.36
CA ARG A 21 -2.17 -7.68 -9.23
C ARG A 21 -0.71 -7.25 -9.11
N ILE A 22 -0.17 -7.27 -7.88
CA ILE A 22 1.24 -6.97 -7.65
C ILE A 22 2.12 -7.97 -8.42
N GLY A 23 1.79 -9.24 -8.34
CA GLY A 23 2.53 -10.26 -9.08
C GLY A 23 2.48 -10.06 -10.60
N GLU A 24 1.31 -9.69 -11.12
CA GLU A 24 1.14 -9.45 -12.56
C GLU A 24 1.89 -8.22 -13.06
N CYS A 25 1.94 -7.17 -12.24
CA CYS A 25 2.56 -5.90 -12.61
C CYS A 25 4.04 -5.79 -12.25
N GLY A 26 4.56 -6.75 -11.51
CA GLY A 26 5.87 -6.76 -10.85
C GLY A 26 6.96 -5.84 -11.42
N ASP A 27 7.44 -6.17 -12.61
CA ASP A 27 8.58 -5.44 -13.20
C ASP A 27 8.22 -4.01 -13.63
N PHE A 28 6.93 -3.69 -13.71
CA PHE A 28 6.48 -2.38 -14.17
C PHE A 28 6.22 -1.40 -13.04
N ILE A 29 6.24 -1.87 -11.79
CA ILE A 29 5.96 -1.01 -10.63
C ILE A 29 7.18 -0.16 -10.30
N GLY A 30 7.02 1.17 -10.37
CA GLY A 30 8.08 2.10 -10.02
C GLY A 30 7.88 2.80 -8.68
N HIS A 31 6.65 2.81 -8.18
CA HIS A 31 6.31 3.46 -6.90
C HIS A 31 5.03 2.87 -6.35
N ILE A 32 4.93 2.82 -5.02
CA ILE A 32 3.76 2.28 -4.30
C ILE A 32 3.18 3.37 -3.42
N HIS A 33 1.85 3.50 -3.44
CA HIS A 33 1.11 4.34 -2.49
C HIS A 33 0.20 3.48 -1.63
N THR A 34 0.04 3.87 -0.37
CA THR A 34 -0.82 3.18 0.61
C THR A 34 -1.86 4.12 1.19
N ALA A 35 -3.00 3.58 1.56
CA ALA A 35 -4.01 4.25 2.39
C ALA A 35 -4.98 3.20 2.89
N GLY A 36 -5.73 3.52 3.94
CA GLY A 36 -6.77 2.62 4.44
C GLY A 36 -8.04 2.74 3.61
N ASN A 37 -8.78 1.65 3.48
CA ASN A 37 -10.05 1.60 2.78
C ASN A 37 -11.10 1.01 3.72
N PRO A 38 -12.27 1.63 3.86
CA PRO A 38 -12.77 2.80 3.14
C PRO A 38 -12.21 4.12 3.66
N GLY A 39 -12.45 5.17 2.89
CA GLY A 39 -12.21 6.54 3.31
C GLY A 39 -10.81 7.10 3.09
N ARG A 40 -9.89 6.29 2.58
CA ARG A 40 -8.51 6.71 2.32
C ARG A 40 -7.80 7.25 3.57
N GLY A 41 -8.14 6.64 4.72
CA GLY A 41 -7.61 7.05 6.02
C GLY A 41 -6.38 6.27 6.44
N GLU A 42 -6.15 6.27 7.75
CA GLU A 42 -4.98 5.58 8.34
C GLU A 42 -5.00 4.07 8.06
N LEU A 43 -3.80 3.47 8.10
CA LEU A 43 -3.61 2.02 7.99
C LEU A 43 -3.73 1.39 9.38
N ASP A 44 -4.96 1.30 9.88
CA ASP A 44 -5.23 0.77 11.22
C ASP A 44 -6.21 -0.39 11.17
N ASN A 45 -6.74 -0.78 12.33
CA ASN A 45 -7.66 -1.90 12.42
C ASN A 45 -9.09 -1.57 11.97
N ASN A 46 -9.36 -0.31 11.65
CA ASN A 46 -10.68 0.15 11.22
C ASN A 46 -10.83 0.17 9.70
N GLN A 47 -9.84 -0.34 8.97
CA GLN A 47 -9.88 -0.39 7.52
C GLN A 47 -9.72 -1.84 7.02
N GLU A 48 -10.03 -2.07 5.77
CA GLU A 48 -10.17 -3.44 5.26
C GLU A 48 -8.94 -4.05 4.59
N ILE A 49 -7.93 -3.24 4.23
CA ILE A 49 -6.76 -3.73 3.49
C ILE A 49 -5.79 -4.39 4.45
N ASN A 50 -5.44 -5.64 4.18
CA ASN A 50 -4.50 -6.39 5.02
C ASN A 50 -3.08 -6.20 4.48
N TYR A 51 -2.37 -5.21 5.03
CA TYR A 51 -1.07 -4.79 4.52
C TYR A 51 0.09 -5.77 4.70
N PRO A 52 0.23 -6.49 5.81
CA PRO A 52 1.38 -7.39 5.98
C PRO A 52 1.57 -8.39 4.83
N PRO A 53 0.58 -9.16 4.39
CA PRO A 53 0.76 -10.05 3.25
C PRO A 53 0.97 -9.32 1.92
N ILE A 54 0.46 -8.08 1.80
CA ILE A 54 0.71 -7.27 0.61
C ILE A 54 2.18 -6.85 0.55
N MET A 55 2.74 -6.44 1.70
CA MET A 55 4.17 -6.11 1.77
C MET A 55 5.03 -7.34 1.49
N GLN A 56 4.62 -8.51 1.95
CA GLN A 56 5.31 -9.76 1.62
C GLN A 56 5.31 -10.02 0.12
N ALA A 57 4.19 -9.74 -0.56
CA ALA A 57 4.11 -9.88 -2.02
C ALA A 57 5.11 -8.97 -2.73
N LEU A 58 5.33 -7.76 -2.23
CA LEU A 58 6.33 -6.86 -2.77
C LEU A 58 7.74 -7.41 -2.59
N LEU A 59 8.03 -8.01 -1.43
CA LEU A 59 9.32 -8.68 -1.23
C LEU A 59 9.51 -9.84 -2.19
N ASP A 60 8.45 -10.61 -2.43
CA ASP A 60 8.50 -11.79 -3.30
C ASP A 60 8.85 -11.41 -4.75
N ILE A 61 8.41 -10.25 -5.23
CA ILE A 61 8.76 -9.77 -6.57
C ILE A 61 10.07 -8.98 -6.57
N LYS A 62 10.73 -8.87 -5.42
CA LYS A 62 12.01 -8.15 -5.26
C LYS A 62 11.89 -6.67 -5.59
N TYR A 63 10.79 -6.05 -5.15
CA TYR A 63 10.54 -4.62 -5.36
C TYR A 63 11.65 -3.79 -4.70
N GLN A 64 12.21 -2.83 -5.44
CA GLN A 64 13.37 -2.03 -5.02
C GLN A 64 13.03 -0.55 -4.79
N GLY A 65 11.79 -0.15 -5.04
CA GLY A 65 11.40 1.26 -4.96
C GLY A 65 10.91 1.66 -3.57
N PHE A 66 10.21 2.77 -3.53
CA PHE A 66 9.67 3.33 -2.28
C PHE A 66 8.20 3.00 -2.12
N VAL A 67 7.75 2.98 -0.86
CA VAL A 67 6.34 2.87 -0.49
C VAL A 67 5.94 4.18 0.17
N GLY A 68 5.13 4.98 -0.51
CA GLY A 68 4.68 6.27 -0.01
C GLY A 68 3.35 6.16 0.71
N GLN A 69 3.27 6.75 1.91
CA GLN A 69 2.05 6.76 2.71
C GLN A 69 1.17 7.92 2.26
N GLU A 70 0.04 7.62 1.62
CA GLU A 70 -0.83 8.60 0.97
C GLU A 70 -2.20 8.72 1.64
N PHE A 71 -2.32 8.32 2.89
CA PHE A 71 -3.61 8.42 3.58
C PHE A 71 -3.92 9.86 4.00
N ILE A 72 -5.23 10.12 4.18
CA ILE A 72 -5.72 11.41 4.68
C ILE A 72 -5.91 11.26 6.19
N PRO A 73 -5.13 11.99 7.02
CA PRO A 73 -5.20 11.81 8.47
C PRO A 73 -6.56 12.20 9.05
N THR A 74 -7.10 11.35 9.93
CA THR A 74 -8.33 11.65 10.68
C THR A 74 -8.04 11.90 12.16
N ARG A 75 -6.81 11.68 12.60
CA ARG A 75 -6.32 11.92 13.97
C ARG A 75 -4.89 12.44 13.86
N ASP A 76 -4.10 12.41 14.92
CA ASP A 76 -2.74 12.96 14.88
C ASP A 76 -1.94 12.38 13.70
N PRO A 77 -1.54 13.23 12.73
CA PRO A 77 -0.81 12.73 11.55
C PRO A 77 0.48 12.00 11.88
N ALA A 78 1.21 12.45 12.89
CA ALA A 78 2.48 11.81 13.27
C ALA A 78 2.26 10.40 13.80
N GLU A 79 1.23 10.18 14.63
CA GLU A 79 0.90 8.86 15.13
C GLU A 79 0.45 7.93 14.02
N GLY A 80 -0.42 8.41 13.13
CA GLY A 80 -0.91 7.64 12.00
C GLY A 80 0.20 7.22 11.06
N LEU A 81 1.12 8.13 10.79
CA LEU A 81 2.28 7.82 9.93
C LEU A 81 3.19 6.79 10.58
N ALA A 82 3.47 6.93 11.87
CA ALA A 82 4.30 5.95 12.58
C ALA A 82 3.69 4.55 12.56
N GLU A 83 2.37 4.45 12.77
CA GLU A 83 1.66 3.17 12.68
C GLU A 83 1.76 2.56 11.29
N ALA A 84 1.60 3.39 10.25
CA ALA A 84 1.66 2.91 8.87
C ALA A 84 3.05 2.39 8.52
N VAL A 85 4.09 3.10 8.92
CA VAL A 85 5.47 2.69 8.68
C VAL A 85 5.76 1.36 9.38
N GLU A 86 5.36 1.22 10.63
CA GLU A 86 5.57 -0.01 11.39
C GLU A 86 4.82 -1.19 10.76
N LEU A 87 3.58 -0.99 10.34
CA LEU A 87 2.78 -2.03 9.73
C LEU A 87 3.40 -2.53 8.42
N CYS A 88 3.99 -1.64 7.64
CA CYS A 88 4.55 -1.96 6.34
C CYS A 88 6.02 -2.43 6.40
N ASP A 89 6.64 -2.36 7.55
CA ASP A 89 8.05 -2.72 7.74
C ASP A 89 8.16 -4.20 8.09
N ILE A 90 8.47 -5.03 7.11
CA ILE A 90 8.60 -6.47 7.30
C ILE A 90 9.95 -7.02 6.83
#